data_2803bdd9f412676799208af17422ac4d
#
_entry.id   2803bdd9f412676799208af17422ac4d
#
_cell.length_a   1.000
_cell.length_b   1.000
_cell.length_c   1.000
_cell.angle_alpha   90.00
_cell.angle_beta   90.00
_cell.angle_gamma   90.00
#
_symmetry.space_group_name_H-M   'P 1'
#
loop_
_entity.id
_entity.type
_entity.pdbx_description
1 polymer ?
#
loop_
_entity_poly.entity_id
_entity_poly.type
_entity_poly.pdbx_seq_one_letter_code
_entity_poly.pdbx_strand_id
1 'polypeptide(L)'
;MQFIDLKAQYERIRDPLNARIQKVLEHGQYILGPETVELEKRLAEFVGTRHCIAASSGTDTLLIALMALDIGTGDEVITSPFTFIATGEMIALAGATPVFVDIDRRTYNIDPAKIEQAITPRTKAIMPVSLYGQCPDFDAINAIARKHRLPVIEDAAQSFGAYYKGKASCALSEIGSTSFFPSKPLGAYGDGGALFTNDDGLAKLMSEIRVHGQDRRYHHPRLGINGRLDTLQAAVLLAKMDIFEEEVALRARLGERYTALIEEAFDGVSEVRHRVTTPAIASDCTSVYAQYTVEVSDRAKVEREMKARGIPTAVHYPVPLHLQPVFANLNQGEGAFPCAEAAAARVISLPMHPYLTEDQQAAVVKALKESVLANG
;
A
#
# COMPACT_ATOMS: atom_id res chain seq x y z
N MET A 1 -8.22 9.17 21.46
CA MET A 1 -7.25 9.24 20.34
C MET A 1 -7.78 8.42 19.19
N GLN A 2 -7.64 8.88 17.95
CA GLN A 2 -8.00 8.10 16.76
C GLN A 2 -6.77 7.35 16.23
N PHE A 3 -6.97 6.17 15.61
CA PHE A 3 -5.89 5.46 14.92
C PHE A 3 -5.48 6.21 13.63
N ILE A 4 -6.49 6.72 12.90
CA ILE A 4 -6.36 7.67 11.77
C ILE A 4 -7.43 8.73 11.96
N ASP A 5 -7.08 10.03 11.88
CA ASP A 5 -8.02 11.13 12.12
C ASP A 5 -8.43 11.83 10.82
N LEU A 6 -9.39 11.20 10.11
CA LEU A 6 -9.97 11.78 8.89
C LEU A 6 -10.82 13.04 9.16
N LYS A 7 -11.32 13.20 10.40
CA LYS A 7 -12.10 14.37 10.75
C LYS A 7 -11.20 15.62 10.85
N ALA A 8 -10.03 15.50 11.46
CA ALA A 8 -9.06 16.59 11.51
C ALA A 8 -8.62 17.03 10.10
N GLN A 9 -8.42 16.06 9.19
CA GLN A 9 -8.12 16.36 7.78
C GLN A 9 -9.28 17.12 7.11
N TYR A 10 -10.53 16.65 7.29
CA TYR A 10 -11.71 17.30 6.74
C TYR A 10 -11.84 18.75 7.22
N GLU A 11 -11.70 18.98 8.53
CA GLU A 11 -11.79 20.33 9.10
C GLU A 11 -10.78 21.30 8.48
N ARG A 12 -9.59 20.81 8.15
CA ARG A 12 -8.53 21.60 7.53
C ARG A 12 -8.85 22.04 6.10
N ILE A 13 -9.52 21.19 5.33
CA ILE A 13 -9.79 21.42 3.91
C ILE A 13 -11.28 21.59 3.61
N ARG A 14 -12.12 21.84 4.62
CA ARG A 14 -13.58 21.85 4.52
C ARG A 14 -14.10 22.68 3.36
N ASP A 15 -13.68 23.95 3.28
CA ASP A 15 -14.22 24.87 2.30
C ASP A 15 -13.81 24.54 0.86
N PRO A 16 -12.53 24.35 0.52
CA PRO A 16 -12.14 23.95 -0.82
C PRO A 16 -12.71 22.57 -1.22
N LEU A 17 -12.81 21.62 -0.29
CA LEU A 17 -13.40 20.32 -0.54
C LEU A 17 -14.89 20.44 -0.90
N ASN A 18 -15.66 21.17 -0.08
CA ASN A 18 -17.10 21.35 -0.30
C ASN A 18 -17.35 22.09 -1.62
N ALA A 19 -16.54 23.09 -1.95
CA ALA A 19 -16.64 23.81 -3.23
C ALA A 19 -16.42 22.88 -4.45
N ARG A 20 -15.43 21.98 -4.38
CA ARG A 20 -15.20 21.00 -5.45
C ARG A 20 -16.35 20.00 -5.60
N ILE A 21 -16.89 19.48 -4.49
CA ILE A 21 -18.05 18.57 -4.50
C ILE A 21 -19.27 19.30 -5.08
N GLN A 22 -19.53 20.53 -4.65
CA GLN A 22 -20.65 21.33 -5.15
C GLN A 22 -20.57 21.55 -6.65
N LYS A 23 -19.37 21.82 -7.20
CA LYS A 23 -19.16 21.94 -8.65
C LYS A 23 -19.55 20.67 -9.40
N VAL A 24 -19.21 19.47 -8.89
CA VAL A 24 -19.63 18.21 -9.51
C VAL A 24 -21.14 18.05 -9.49
N LEU A 25 -21.82 18.42 -8.39
CA LEU A 25 -23.27 18.38 -8.30
C LEU A 25 -23.94 19.33 -9.30
N GLU A 26 -23.36 20.50 -9.54
CA GLU A 26 -23.89 21.52 -10.46
C GLU A 26 -23.81 21.08 -11.94
N HIS A 27 -22.68 20.47 -12.37
CA HIS A 27 -22.57 20.04 -13.78
C HIS A 27 -23.12 18.62 -14.03
N GLY A 28 -23.31 17.78 -12.98
CA GLY A 28 -23.97 16.48 -13.07
C GLY A 28 -23.20 15.38 -13.82
N GLN A 29 -21.90 15.56 -14.11
CA GLN A 29 -21.07 14.55 -14.79
C GLN A 29 -20.39 13.65 -13.74
N TYR A 30 -21.13 12.69 -13.20
CA TYR A 30 -20.70 11.87 -12.08
C TYR A 30 -19.70 10.76 -12.43
N ILE A 31 -19.57 10.39 -13.72
CA ILE A 31 -18.69 9.32 -14.20
C ILE A 31 -17.72 9.89 -15.24
N LEU A 32 -16.42 9.72 -15.00
CA LEU A 32 -15.34 10.22 -15.86
C LEU A 32 -15.51 11.71 -16.24
N GLY A 33 -15.96 12.50 -15.26
CA GLY A 33 -16.15 13.94 -15.44
C GLY A 33 -14.82 14.73 -15.46
N PRO A 34 -14.90 16.07 -15.57
CA PRO A 34 -13.72 16.93 -15.66
C PRO A 34 -12.73 16.76 -14.51
N GLU A 35 -13.23 16.53 -13.29
CA GLU A 35 -12.41 16.33 -12.10
C GLU A 35 -11.59 15.03 -12.16
N THR A 36 -12.10 13.99 -12.83
CA THR A 36 -11.32 12.76 -13.05
C THR A 36 -10.16 13.02 -13.99
N VAL A 37 -10.36 13.78 -15.05
CA VAL A 37 -9.30 14.17 -16.01
C VAL A 37 -8.25 15.05 -15.33
N GLU A 38 -8.69 16.05 -14.54
CA GLU A 38 -7.79 16.92 -13.75
C GLU A 38 -6.98 16.09 -12.76
N LEU A 39 -7.62 15.14 -12.05
CA LEU A 39 -6.96 14.27 -11.08
C LEU A 39 -5.90 13.38 -11.75
N GLU A 40 -6.24 12.70 -12.84
CA GLU A 40 -5.30 11.84 -13.57
C GLU A 40 -4.05 12.62 -14.00
N LYS A 41 -4.24 13.83 -14.51
CA LYS A 41 -3.12 14.71 -14.89
C LYS A 41 -2.26 15.09 -13.69
N ARG A 42 -2.85 15.55 -12.59
CA ARG A 42 -2.10 15.95 -11.38
C ARG A 42 -1.38 14.78 -10.73
N LEU A 43 -2.00 13.60 -10.70
CA LEU A 43 -1.38 12.38 -10.17
C LEU A 43 -0.19 11.95 -11.04
N ALA A 44 -0.32 11.99 -12.37
CA ALA A 44 0.78 11.67 -13.29
C ALA A 44 1.95 12.64 -13.10
N GLU A 45 1.67 13.95 -12.99
CA GLU A 45 2.68 14.99 -12.73
C GLU A 45 3.38 14.77 -11.38
N PHE A 46 2.62 14.48 -10.32
CA PHE A 46 3.15 14.22 -8.98
C PHE A 46 4.09 12.99 -8.94
N VAL A 47 3.68 11.91 -9.60
CA VAL A 47 4.47 10.67 -9.67
C VAL A 47 5.64 10.78 -10.64
N GLY A 48 5.53 11.64 -11.66
CA GLY A 48 6.51 11.79 -12.73
C GLY A 48 6.39 10.71 -13.82
N THR A 49 5.15 10.27 -14.11
CA THR A 49 4.82 9.35 -15.19
C THR A 49 4.04 10.05 -16.31
N ARG A 50 4.04 9.46 -17.52
CA ARG A 50 3.26 10.04 -18.65
C ARG A 50 1.76 9.82 -18.49
N HIS A 51 1.36 8.71 -17.88
CA HIS A 51 -0.03 8.30 -17.77
C HIS A 51 -0.41 7.95 -16.35
N CYS A 52 -1.61 8.38 -15.98
CA CYS A 52 -2.34 7.94 -14.80
C CYS A 52 -3.75 7.54 -15.22
N ILE A 53 -4.24 6.42 -14.76
CA ILE A 53 -5.59 5.90 -15.01
C ILE A 53 -6.27 5.70 -13.66
N ALA A 54 -7.16 6.61 -13.28
CA ALA A 54 -7.94 6.51 -12.05
C ALA A 54 -8.98 5.37 -12.14
N ALA A 55 -9.11 4.60 -11.08
CA ALA A 55 -9.98 3.43 -11.02
C ALA A 55 -10.78 3.36 -9.72
N SER A 56 -11.76 2.46 -9.69
CA SER A 56 -12.74 2.27 -8.61
C SER A 56 -12.11 1.86 -7.28
N SER A 57 -10.99 1.15 -7.29
CA SER A 57 -10.27 0.72 -6.07
C SER A 57 -8.85 0.31 -6.38
N GLY A 58 -7.99 0.22 -5.34
CA GLY A 58 -6.67 -0.38 -5.48
C GLY A 58 -6.71 -1.88 -5.80
N THR A 59 -7.78 -2.56 -5.47
CA THR A 59 -8.01 -3.96 -5.85
C THR A 59 -8.23 -4.06 -7.36
N ASP A 60 -9.12 -3.23 -7.91
CA ASP A 60 -9.39 -3.21 -9.35
C ASP A 60 -8.17 -2.76 -10.16
N THR A 61 -7.31 -1.89 -9.63
CA THR A 61 -6.07 -1.50 -10.32
C THR A 61 -5.12 -2.68 -10.50
N LEU A 62 -4.98 -3.56 -9.50
CA LEU A 62 -4.18 -4.78 -9.64
C LEU A 62 -4.78 -5.73 -10.69
N LEU A 63 -6.10 -5.92 -10.68
CA LEU A 63 -6.77 -6.75 -11.68
C LEU A 63 -6.63 -6.17 -13.10
N ILE A 64 -6.82 -4.86 -13.27
CA ILE A 64 -6.65 -4.18 -14.56
C ILE A 64 -5.22 -4.35 -15.07
N ALA A 65 -4.20 -4.23 -14.20
CA ALA A 65 -2.80 -4.42 -14.57
C ALA A 65 -2.53 -5.85 -15.07
N LEU A 66 -3.03 -6.87 -14.35
CA LEU A 66 -2.91 -8.27 -14.75
C LEU A 66 -3.60 -8.55 -16.10
N MET A 67 -4.83 -8.04 -16.27
CA MET A 67 -5.57 -8.16 -17.53
C MET A 67 -4.87 -7.44 -18.70
N ALA A 68 -4.25 -6.28 -18.46
CA ALA A 68 -3.52 -5.53 -19.49
C ALA A 68 -2.25 -6.24 -19.94
N LEU A 69 -1.65 -7.08 -19.09
CA LEU A 69 -0.51 -7.94 -19.38
C LEU A 69 -0.90 -9.33 -19.90
N ASP A 70 -2.21 -9.55 -20.14
CA ASP A 70 -2.77 -10.83 -20.59
C ASP A 70 -2.39 -12.03 -19.69
N ILE A 71 -2.34 -11.78 -18.37
CA ILE A 71 -2.01 -12.79 -17.36
C ILE A 71 -3.29 -13.53 -16.95
N GLY A 72 -3.25 -14.86 -17.00
CA GLY A 72 -4.42 -15.70 -16.74
C GLY A 72 -4.09 -17.15 -16.39
N THR A 73 -5.01 -18.05 -16.77
CA THR A 73 -4.92 -19.46 -16.43
C THR A 73 -3.65 -20.12 -16.92
N GLY A 74 -2.91 -20.76 -16.03
CA GLY A 74 -1.64 -21.45 -16.30
C GLY A 74 -0.41 -20.57 -16.07
N ASP A 75 -0.59 -19.26 -15.89
CA ASP A 75 0.48 -18.32 -15.59
C ASP A 75 0.78 -18.25 -14.09
N GLU A 76 1.96 -17.78 -13.76
CA GLU A 76 2.42 -17.52 -12.38
C GLU A 76 2.84 -16.07 -12.21
N VAL A 77 2.50 -15.49 -11.05
CA VAL A 77 2.95 -14.15 -10.65
C VAL A 77 3.65 -14.23 -9.30
N ILE A 78 4.90 -13.78 -9.26
CA ILE A 78 5.69 -13.76 -8.04
C ILE A 78 5.28 -12.57 -7.19
N THR A 79 4.98 -12.80 -5.89
CA THR A 79 4.64 -11.76 -4.92
C THR A 79 5.06 -12.15 -3.50
N SER A 80 4.76 -11.28 -2.51
CA SER A 80 5.04 -11.51 -1.09
C SER A 80 3.86 -12.22 -0.40
N PRO A 81 4.11 -13.14 0.54
CA PRO A 81 3.06 -13.69 1.40
C PRO A 81 2.63 -12.73 2.52
N PHE A 82 3.38 -11.65 2.77
CA PHE A 82 3.13 -10.71 3.85
C PHE A 82 2.62 -9.38 3.30
N THR A 83 1.34 -9.34 2.98
CA THR A 83 0.63 -8.19 2.42
C THR A 83 -0.87 -8.30 2.69
N PHE A 84 -1.64 -7.31 2.22
CA PHE A 84 -3.10 -7.38 2.17
C PHE A 84 -3.54 -8.43 1.14
N ILE A 85 -4.69 -9.05 1.41
CA ILE A 85 -5.20 -10.16 0.59
C ILE A 85 -5.32 -9.81 -0.90
N ALA A 86 -5.66 -8.57 -1.24
CA ALA A 86 -5.91 -8.14 -2.62
C ALA A 86 -4.73 -8.45 -3.57
N THR A 87 -3.48 -8.36 -3.09
CA THR A 87 -2.29 -8.66 -3.92
C THR A 87 -2.32 -10.10 -4.45
N GLY A 88 -2.53 -11.08 -3.59
CA GLY A 88 -2.63 -12.49 -3.99
C GLY A 88 -3.99 -12.86 -4.59
N GLU A 89 -5.06 -12.25 -4.08
CA GLU A 89 -6.43 -12.46 -4.50
C GLU A 89 -6.64 -12.10 -5.97
N MET A 90 -6.12 -10.96 -6.43
CA MET A 90 -6.28 -10.54 -7.82
C MET A 90 -5.50 -11.40 -8.79
N ILE A 91 -4.34 -11.93 -8.39
CA ILE A 91 -3.62 -12.95 -9.18
C ILE A 91 -4.50 -14.19 -9.36
N ALA A 92 -5.07 -14.70 -8.26
CA ALA A 92 -5.94 -15.87 -8.31
C ALA A 92 -7.26 -15.60 -9.08
N LEU A 93 -7.86 -14.42 -8.92
CA LEU A 93 -9.08 -14.03 -9.63
C LEU A 93 -8.84 -13.88 -11.14
N ALA A 94 -7.66 -13.44 -11.57
CA ALA A 94 -7.26 -13.44 -12.97
C ALA A 94 -7.06 -14.88 -13.54
N GLY A 95 -7.09 -15.90 -12.70
CA GLY A 95 -6.88 -17.30 -13.07
C GLY A 95 -5.43 -17.75 -12.99
N ALA A 96 -4.51 -16.86 -12.62
CA ALA A 96 -3.09 -17.16 -12.44
C ALA A 96 -2.79 -17.70 -11.03
N THR A 97 -1.59 -18.23 -10.85
CA THR A 97 -1.13 -18.77 -9.57
C THR A 97 -0.19 -17.77 -8.88
N PRO A 98 -0.49 -17.30 -7.66
CA PRO A 98 0.47 -16.52 -6.89
C PRO A 98 1.62 -17.43 -6.43
N VAL A 99 2.85 -17.02 -6.73
CA VAL A 99 4.08 -17.67 -6.26
C VAL A 99 4.68 -16.79 -5.17
N PHE A 100 4.59 -17.24 -3.93
CA PHE A 100 5.06 -16.46 -2.81
C PHE A 100 6.58 -16.56 -2.64
N VAL A 101 7.19 -15.42 -2.33
CA VAL A 101 8.60 -15.26 -1.97
C VAL A 101 8.68 -14.56 -0.62
N ASP A 102 9.45 -15.11 0.31
CA ASP A 102 9.57 -14.58 1.66
C ASP A 102 10.11 -13.15 1.70
N ILE A 103 9.89 -12.47 2.79
CA ILE A 103 10.24 -11.07 2.99
C ILE A 103 11.66 -10.90 3.54
N ASP A 104 12.23 -9.72 3.35
CA ASP A 104 13.30 -9.19 4.15
C ASP A 104 12.79 -8.86 5.56
N ARG A 105 13.47 -9.39 6.58
CA ARG A 105 13.06 -9.30 7.98
C ARG A 105 13.04 -7.87 8.53
N ARG A 106 13.80 -6.95 7.94
CA ARG A 106 13.95 -5.58 8.43
C ARG A 106 12.92 -4.63 7.83
N THR A 107 12.66 -4.79 6.53
CA THR A 107 11.79 -3.90 5.76
C THR A 107 10.38 -4.45 5.56
N TYR A 108 10.20 -5.76 5.78
CA TYR A 108 8.97 -6.53 5.49
C TYR A 108 8.57 -6.58 4.02
N ASN A 109 9.35 -5.99 3.15
CA ASN A 109 9.19 -6.07 1.70
C ASN A 109 9.74 -7.40 1.17
N ILE A 110 9.32 -7.81 -0.03
CA ILE A 110 9.83 -9.02 -0.68
C ILE A 110 11.37 -9.03 -0.70
N ASP A 111 11.98 -10.17 -0.39
CA ASP A 111 13.43 -10.35 -0.43
C ASP A 111 13.90 -10.59 -1.89
N PRO A 112 14.58 -9.62 -2.54
CA PRO A 112 14.99 -9.76 -3.93
C PRO A 112 15.93 -10.94 -4.17
N ALA A 113 16.74 -11.32 -3.16
CA ALA A 113 17.68 -12.44 -3.28
C ALA A 113 16.98 -13.80 -3.47
N LYS A 114 15.69 -13.88 -3.14
CA LYS A 114 14.89 -15.10 -3.25
C LYS A 114 14.02 -15.15 -4.52
N ILE A 115 13.89 -14.03 -5.24
CA ILE A 115 12.98 -13.94 -6.42
C ILE A 115 13.43 -14.86 -7.52
N GLU A 116 14.72 -14.86 -7.88
CA GLU A 116 15.22 -15.55 -9.07
C GLU A 116 15.01 -17.07 -8.99
N GLN A 117 15.13 -17.67 -7.82
CA GLN A 117 14.90 -19.09 -7.59
C GLN A 117 13.42 -19.50 -7.71
N ALA A 118 12.50 -18.55 -7.60
CA ALA A 118 11.06 -18.78 -7.73
C ALA A 118 10.56 -18.66 -9.18
N ILE A 119 11.41 -18.23 -10.13
CA ILE A 119 11.05 -18.07 -11.54
C ILE A 119 10.96 -19.44 -12.21
N THR A 120 9.84 -19.67 -12.89
CA THR A 120 9.57 -20.84 -13.72
C THR A 120 9.24 -20.43 -15.16
N PRO A 121 9.14 -21.37 -16.12
CA PRO A 121 8.65 -21.05 -17.46
C PRO A 121 7.23 -20.47 -17.52
N ARG A 122 6.44 -20.62 -16.45
CA ARG A 122 5.09 -20.06 -16.33
C ARG A 122 5.05 -18.67 -15.72
N THR A 123 6.14 -18.20 -15.14
CA THR A 123 6.21 -16.87 -14.53
C THR A 123 6.00 -15.78 -15.59
N LYS A 124 5.03 -14.92 -15.39
CA LYS A 124 4.63 -13.83 -16.30
C LYS A 124 4.86 -12.43 -15.77
N ALA A 125 4.92 -12.28 -14.44
CA ALA A 125 5.19 -10.99 -13.82
C ALA A 125 5.77 -11.16 -12.41
N ILE A 126 6.37 -10.06 -11.91
CA ILE A 126 6.73 -9.90 -10.51
C ILE A 126 5.87 -8.75 -9.96
N MET A 127 5.17 -8.99 -8.85
CA MET A 127 4.30 -8.01 -8.20
C MET A 127 4.80 -7.73 -6.77
N PRO A 128 5.85 -6.91 -6.61
CA PRO A 128 6.33 -6.51 -5.29
C PRO A 128 5.35 -5.53 -4.65
N VAL A 129 5.25 -5.59 -3.31
CA VAL A 129 4.45 -4.68 -2.51
C VAL A 129 5.37 -3.69 -1.82
N SER A 130 5.06 -2.40 -1.89
CA SER A 130 5.72 -1.33 -1.15
C SER A 130 5.03 -1.16 0.22
N LEU A 131 5.36 -2.06 1.17
CA LEU A 131 4.62 -2.24 2.42
C LEU A 131 4.91 -1.11 3.43
N TYR A 132 3.92 -0.74 4.25
CA TYR A 132 3.95 0.23 5.36
C TYR A 132 4.38 1.65 4.98
N GLY A 133 4.61 1.91 3.70
CA GLY A 133 4.99 3.24 3.20
C GLY A 133 6.43 3.33 2.70
N GLN A 134 7.13 2.19 2.54
CA GLN A 134 8.49 2.12 2.02
C GLN A 134 8.57 1.20 0.80
N CYS A 135 9.26 1.63 -0.25
CA CYS A 135 9.50 0.81 -1.43
C CYS A 135 10.50 -0.32 -1.14
N PRO A 136 10.35 -1.51 -1.78
CA PRO A 136 11.40 -2.53 -1.81
C PRO A 136 12.60 -2.09 -2.64
N ASP A 137 13.65 -2.91 -2.69
CA ASP A 137 14.81 -2.68 -3.57
C ASP A 137 14.43 -2.90 -5.04
N PHE A 138 13.89 -1.87 -5.68
CA PHE A 138 13.48 -1.91 -7.08
C PHE A 138 14.65 -2.06 -8.05
N ASP A 139 15.86 -1.65 -7.71
CA ASP A 139 17.02 -1.86 -8.59
C ASP A 139 17.32 -3.35 -8.73
N ALA A 140 17.34 -4.08 -7.61
CA ALA A 140 17.54 -5.52 -7.61
C ALA A 140 16.38 -6.26 -8.29
N ILE A 141 15.13 -5.91 -7.96
CA ILE A 141 13.92 -6.52 -8.55
C ILE A 141 13.92 -6.30 -10.07
N ASN A 142 14.11 -5.06 -10.53
CA ASN A 142 14.10 -4.72 -11.95
C ASN A 142 15.29 -5.34 -12.71
N ALA A 143 16.44 -5.55 -12.05
CA ALA A 143 17.57 -6.26 -12.67
C ALA A 143 17.21 -7.72 -12.96
N ILE A 144 16.58 -8.41 -12.01
CA ILE A 144 16.08 -9.77 -12.17
C ILE A 144 14.99 -9.82 -13.27
N ALA A 145 14.02 -8.91 -13.20
CA ALA A 145 12.92 -8.81 -14.14
C ALA A 145 13.44 -8.65 -15.60
N ARG A 146 14.37 -7.71 -15.82
CA ARG A 146 15.00 -7.52 -17.15
C ARG A 146 15.73 -8.77 -17.63
N LYS A 147 16.49 -9.45 -16.76
CA LYS A 147 17.22 -10.69 -17.11
C LYS A 147 16.26 -11.76 -17.63
N HIS A 148 15.07 -11.87 -17.04
CA HIS A 148 14.06 -12.87 -17.39
C HIS A 148 12.96 -12.34 -18.31
N ARG A 149 13.01 -11.06 -18.73
CA ARG A 149 12.01 -10.39 -19.60
C ARG A 149 10.62 -10.41 -18.96
N LEU A 150 10.53 -10.20 -17.67
CA LEU A 150 9.29 -10.15 -16.91
C LEU A 150 8.89 -8.71 -16.65
N PRO A 151 7.63 -8.31 -16.85
CA PRO A 151 7.13 -7.04 -16.37
C PRO A 151 7.03 -7.02 -14.84
N VAL A 152 7.13 -5.82 -14.27
CA VAL A 152 6.95 -5.58 -12.84
C VAL A 152 5.72 -4.71 -12.60
N ILE A 153 4.84 -5.15 -11.70
CA ILE A 153 3.68 -4.40 -11.22
C ILE A 153 3.97 -4.01 -9.78
N GLU A 154 4.18 -2.71 -9.50
CA GLU A 154 4.30 -2.25 -8.12
C GLU A 154 2.91 -2.17 -7.47
N ASP A 155 2.69 -2.93 -6.39
CA ASP A 155 1.58 -2.68 -5.46
C ASP A 155 1.99 -1.60 -4.46
N ALA A 156 1.71 -0.36 -4.80
CA ALA A 156 2.02 0.84 -4.04
C ALA A 156 0.84 1.32 -3.17
N ALA A 157 -0.11 0.44 -2.85
CA ALA A 157 -1.30 0.80 -2.07
C ALA A 157 -0.98 1.40 -0.69
N GLN A 158 0.25 1.27 -0.21
CA GLN A 158 0.68 1.82 1.08
C GLN A 158 1.83 2.83 0.97
N SER A 159 2.37 3.10 -0.23
CA SER A 159 3.59 3.89 -0.41
C SER A 159 3.43 5.13 -1.29
N PHE A 160 2.20 5.47 -1.70
CA PHE A 160 1.97 6.66 -2.50
C PHE A 160 2.52 7.91 -1.80
N GLY A 161 3.44 8.62 -2.44
CA GLY A 161 4.20 9.75 -1.87
C GLY A 161 5.56 9.37 -1.27
N ALA A 162 5.94 8.08 -1.21
CA ALA A 162 7.29 7.64 -0.89
C ALA A 162 8.23 7.73 -2.10
N TYR A 163 9.52 7.75 -1.82
CA TYR A 163 10.57 7.80 -2.84
C TYR A 163 11.60 6.69 -2.62
N TYR A 164 12.09 6.13 -3.73
CA TYR A 164 13.23 5.24 -3.81
C TYR A 164 14.28 5.86 -4.74
N LYS A 165 15.48 6.18 -4.21
CA LYS A 165 16.57 6.84 -4.96
C LYS A 165 16.09 8.08 -5.73
N GLY A 166 15.22 8.88 -5.12
CA GLY A 166 14.68 10.10 -5.69
C GLY A 166 13.59 9.91 -6.75
N LYS A 167 13.16 8.68 -7.04
CA LYS A 167 12.01 8.38 -7.89
C LYS A 167 10.80 8.06 -7.04
N ALA A 168 9.64 8.58 -7.42
CA ALA A 168 8.40 8.35 -6.69
C ALA A 168 7.95 6.89 -6.80
N SER A 169 7.38 6.36 -5.72
CA SER A 169 6.55 5.15 -5.74
C SER A 169 5.48 5.28 -6.83
N CYS A 170 5.09 4.21 -7.47
CA CYS A 170 4.29 4.12 -8.69
C CYS A 170 5.03 4.46 -10.00
N ALA A 171 6.26 5.00 -9.97
CA ALA A 171 7.09 5.24 -11.16
C ALA A 171 8.30 4.30 -11.26
N LEU A 172 8.36 3.26 -10.42
CA LEU A 172 9.55 2.41 -10.23
C LEU A 172 9.57 1.18 -11.14
N SER A 173 8.47 0.91 -11.84
CA SER A 173 8.26 -0.30 -12.65
C SER A 173 7.42 0.00 -13.90
N GLU A 174 7.11 -1.03 -14.71
CA GLU A 174 6.26 -0.91 -15.91
C GLU A 174 4.87 -0.40 -15.59
N ILE A 175 4.28 -0.90 -14.47
CA ILE A 175 2.97 -0.47 -13.97
C ILE A 175 3.07 -0.23 -12.48
N GLY A 176 2.71 0.99 -12.04
CA GLY A 176 2.46 1.30 -10.63
C GLY A 176 0.96 1.23 -10.35
N SER A 177 0.58 0.64 -9.23
CA SER A 177 -0.81 0.50 -8.77
C SER A 177 -0.94 1.06 -7.36
N THR A 178 -1.90 1.94 -7.10
CA THR A 178 -2.14 2.47 -5.76
C THR A 178 -3.61 2.46 -5.38
N SER A 179 -3.87 2.63 -4.08
CA SER A 179 -5.20 2.65 -3.48
C SER A 179 -5.47 4.00 -2.84
N PHE A 180 -6.69 4.49 -3.04
CA PHE A 180 -7.23 5.67 -2.36
C PHE A 180 -8.31 5.31 -1.33
N PHE A 181 -8.27 4.09 -0.77
CA PHE A 181 -9.11 3.75 0.37
C PHE A 181 -8.93 4.80 1.48
N PRO A 182 -9.98 5.21 2.23
CA PRO A 182 -9.96 6.39 3.11
C PRO A 182 -8.78 6.48 4.08
N SER A 183 -8.26 5.34 4.56
CA SER A 183 -7.14 5.29 5.50
C SER A 183 -5.75 5.36 4.86
N LYS A 184 -5.66 5.36 3.54
CA LYS A 184 -4.39 5.45 2.81
C LYS A 184 -3.75 6.84 2.93
N PRO A 185 -2.43 6.99 2.67
CA PRO A 185 -1.77 8.31 2.74
C PRO A 185 -2.50 9.39 1.94
N LEU A 186 -2.89 9.11 0.71
CA LEU A 186 -3.87 9.88 -0.04
C LEU A 186 -5.15 9.04 -0.16
N GLY A 187 -6.17 9.35 0.63
CA GLY A 187 -7.42 8.58 0.68
C GLY A 187 -8.63 9.38 0.21
N ALA A 188 -9.52 8.77 -0.57
CA ALA A 188 -10.81 9.32 -0.94
C ALA A 188 -11.81 9.28 0.24
N TYR A 189 -13.06 9.64 0.03
CA TYR A 189 -14.18 9.43 0.96
C TYR A 189 -15.09 8.28 0.51
N GLY A 190 -14.47 7.25 0.01
CA GLY A 190 -15.01 6.01 -0.52
C GLY A 190 -13.87 5.21 -1.12
N ASP A 191 -14.17 4.26 -1.98
CA ASP A 191 -13.16 3.52 -2.70
C ASP A 191 -12.53 4.34 -3.83
N GLY A 192 -11.30 4.01 -4.18
CA GLY A 192 -10.56 4.60 -5.28
C GLY A 192 -9.17 3.98 -5.43
N GLY A 193 -8.59 4.16 -6.58
CA GLY A 193 -7.23 3.75 -6.91
C GLY A 193 -6.74 4.41 -8.19
N ALA A 194 -5.49 4.19 -8.54
CA ALA A 194 -4.92 4.62 -9.81
C ALA A 194 -3.81 3.71 -10.28
N LEU A 195 -3.64 3.64 -11.59
CA LEU A 195 -2.56 2.99 -12.30
C LEU A 195 -1.66 4.04 -12.94
N PHE A 196 -0.36 3.74 -12.99
CA PHE A 196 0.66 4.63 -13.55
C PHE A 196 1.54 3.86 -14.52
N THR A 197 1.87 4.46 -15.65
CA THR A 197 2.80 3.87 -16.62
C THR A 197 3.40 4.92 -17.53
N ASN A 198 4.54 4.58 -18.12
CA ASN A 198 5.15 5.37 -19.20
C ASN A 198 4.94 4.72 -20.60
N ASP A 199 4.22 3.61 -20.67
CA ASP A 199 3.91 2.92 -21.92
C ASP A 199 2.53 3.34 -22.44
N ASP A 200 2.48 3.90 -23.67
CA ASP A 200 1.24 4.39 -24.29
C ASP A 200 0.27 3.24 -24.60
N GLY A 201 0.82 2.05 -24.92
CA GLY A 201 0.03 0.86 -25.20
C GLY A 201 -0.64 0.31 -23.95
N LEU A 202 0.11 0.17 -22.85
CA LEU A 202 -0.44 -0.23 -21.55
C LEU A 202 -1.46 0.78 -21.04
N ALA A 203 -1.19 2.09 -21.14
CA ALA A 203 -2.14 3.12 -20.73
C ALA A 203 -3.47 3.02 -21.48
N LYS A 204 -3.43 2.80 -22.81
CA LYS A 204 -4.62 2.57 -23.62
C LYS A 204 -5.36 1.31 -23.16
N LEU A 205 -4.66 0.16 -23.02
CA LEU A 205 -5.27 -1.09 -22.60
C LEU A 205 -5.94 -0.98 -21.23
N MET A 206 -5.26 -0.41 -20.24
CA MET A 206 -5.81 -0.21 -18.90
C MET A 206 -7.02 0.73 -18.91
N SER A 207 -6.99 1.78 -19.72
CA SER A 207 -8.14 2.70 -19.87
C SER A 207 -9.35 2.00 -20.48
N GLU A 208 -9.16 1.12 -21.46
CA GLU A 208 -10.24 0.35 -22.08
C GLU A 208 -10.78 -0.73 -21.13
N ILE A 209 -9.90 -1.46 -20.43
CA ILE A 209 -10.31 -2.50 -19.45
C ILE A 209 -11.15 -1.88 -18.33
N ARG A 210 -10.77 -0.70 -17.84
CA ARG A 210 -11.52 0.07 -16.82
C ARG A 210 -12.99 0.35 -17.22
N VAL A 211 -13.31 0.38 -18.50
CA VAL A 211 -14.65 0.67 -19.04
C VAL A 211 -15.20 -0.50 -19.87
N HIS A 212 -15.17 -1.70 -19.29
CA HIS A 212 -15.69 -2.93 -19.92
C HIS A 212 -14.94 -3.36 -21.20
N GLY A 213 -13.65 -3.05 -21.32
CA GLY A 213 -12.84 -3.37 -22.52
C GLY A 213 -13.25 -2.58 -23.77
N GLN A 214 -13.91 -1.44 -23.59
CA GLN A 214 -14.48 -0.62 -24.67
C GLN A 214 -13.42 0.31 -25.26
N ASP A 215 -13.18 0.22 -26.59
CA ASP A 215 -12.34 1.16 -27.35
C ASP A 215 -13.15 2.33 -27.94
N ARG A 216 -14.43 2.11 -28.23
CA ARG A 216 -15.42 3.11 -28.64
C ARG A 216 -16.81 2.64 -28.24
N ARG A 217 -17.76 3.56 -28.19
CA ARG A 217 -19.11 3.30 -27.71
C ARG A 217 -19.72 2.02 -28.30
N TYR A 218 -20.09 1.06 -27.44
CA TYR A 218 -20.66 -0.24 -27.78
C TYR A 218 -19.76 -1.19 -28.60
N HIS A 219 -18.46 -0.97 -28.62
CA HIS A 219 -17.52 -1.88 -29.24
C HIS A 219 -16.48 -2.34 -28.19
N HIS A 220 -16.44 -3.64 -27.92
CA HIS A 220 -15.66 -4.25 -26.83
C HIS A 220 -14.70 -5.29 -27.42
N PRO A 221 -13.48 -4.89 -27.86
CA PRO A 221 -12.52 -5.81 -28.45
C PRO A 221 -11.87 -6.76 -27.43
N ARG A 222 -12.09 -6.51 -26.13
CA ARG A 222 -11.57 -7.29 -25.02
C ARG A 222 -12.52 -7.33 -23.85
N LEU A 223 -12.27 -8.26 -22.89
CA LEU A 223 -12.95 -8.23 -21.60
C LEU A 223 -12.46 -7.03 -20.77
N GLY A 224 -13.31 -6.53 -19.92
CA GLY A 224 -13.01 -5.47 -18.98
C GLY A 224 -13.99 -5.49 -17.80
N ILE A 225 -13.85 -4.52 -16.94
CA ILE A 225 -14.66 -4.37 -15.73
C ILE A 225 -15.30 -2.99 -15.66
N ASN A 226 -16.25 -2.82 -14.76
CA ASN A 226 -16.69 -1.50 -14.33
C ASN A 226 -15.74 -0.98 -13.25
N GLY A 227 -14.58 -0.50 -13.68
CA GLY A 227 -13.51 -0.07 -12.78
C GLY A 227 -13.30 1.45 -12.73
N ARG A 228 -14.32 2.25 -12.95
CA ARG A 228 -14.22 3.71 -12.99
C ARG A 228 -14.19 4.33 -11.59
N LEU A 229 -13.39 5.37 -11.39
CA LEU A 229 -13.49 6.26 -10.23
C LEU A 229 -14.66 7.22 -10.42
N ASP A 230 -15.48 7.39 -9.39
CA ASP A 230 -16.55 8.38 -9.37
C ASP A 230 -15.97 9.80 -9.35
N THR A 231 -16.57 10.72 -10.11
CA THR A 231 -16.14 12.13 -10.19
C THR A 231 -16.18 12.83 -8.83
N LEU A 232 -17.12 12.45 -7.95
CA LEU A 232 -17.17 12.95 -6.58
C LEU A 232 -15.91 12.57 -5.78
N GLN A 233 -15.42 11.34 -5.92
CA GLN A 233 -14.18 10.93 -5.27
C GLN A 233 -12.96 11.61 -5.88
N ALA A 234 -12.95 11.87 -7.19
CA ALA A 234 -11.93 12.68 -7.83
C ALA A 234 -11.87 14.10 -7.27
N ALA A 235 -13.02 14.74 -7.04
CA ALA A 235 -13.11 16.06 -6.41
C ALA A 235 -12.52 16.06 -4.97
N VAL A 236 -12.81 15.02 -4.19
CA VAL A 236 -12.22 14.83 -2.84
C VAL A 236 -10.70 14.71 -2.92
N LEU A 237 -10.19 13.86 -3.80
CA LEU A 237 -8.76 13.63 -3.95
C LEU A 237 -8.02 14.89 -4.43
N LEU A 238 -8.61 15.67 -5.35
CA LEU A 238 -8.06 16.94 -5.80
C LEU A 238 -7.89 17.94 -4.65
N ALA A 239 -8.90 18.06 -3.77
CA ALA A 239 -8.79 18.92 -2.60
C ALA A 239 -7.70 18.45 -1.62
N LYS A 240 -7.54 17.13 -1.45
CA LYS A 240 -6.50 16.56 -0.58
C LYS A 240 -5.11 16.67 -1.18
N MET A 241 -4.96 16.60 -2.50
CA MET A 241 -3.67 16.80 -3.17
C MET A 241 -3.09 18.20 -2.91
N ASP A 242 -3.92 19.20 -2.64
CA ASP A 242 -3.45 20.56 -2.34
C ASP A 242 -2.63 20.65 -1.03
N ILE A 243 -2.79 19.67 -0.13
CA ILE A 243 -2.06 19.58 1.15
C ILE A 243 -1.21 18.30 1.28
N PHE A 244 -1.21 17.43 0.26
CA PHE A 244 -0.66 16.07 0.39
C PHE A 244 0.84 16.04 0.66
N GLU A 245 1.64 16.87 -0.02
CA GLU A 245 3.10 16.92 0.18
C GLU A 245 3.45 17.32 1.62
N GLU A 246 2.70 18.28 2.19
CA GLU A 246 2.86 18.66 3.59
C GLU A 246 2.49 17.53 4.53
N GLU A 247 1.39 16.80 4.26
CA GLU A 247 1.00 15.63 5.06
C GLU A 247 2.03 14.50 5.00
N VAL A 248 2.64 14.25 3.85
CA VAL A 248 3.77 13.29 3.71
C VAL A 248 4.95 13.72 4.57
N ALA A 249 5.34 15.01 4.52
CA ALA A 249 6.43 15.53 5.35
C ALA A 249 6.11 15.45 6.85
N LEU A 250 4.86 15.70 7.24
CA LEU A 250 4.40 15.54 8.62
C LEU A 250 4.51 14.07 9.08
N ARG A 251 4.05 13.11 8.26
CA ARG A 251 4.15 11.68 8.57
C ARG A 251 5.61 11.24 8.76
N ALA A 252 6.52 11.68 7.89
CA ALA A 252 7.94 11.37 8.01
C ALA A 252 8.51 11.86 9.36
N ARG A 253 8.29 13.12 9.71
CA ARG A 253 8.72 13.70 11.01
C ARG A 253 8.13 12.97 12.21
N LEU A 254 6.84 12.62 12.16
CA LEU A 254 6.17 11.88 13.23
C LEU A 254 6.72 10.45 13.35
N GLY A 255 7.04 9.79 12.24
CA GLY A 255 7.65 8.47 12.23
C GLY A 255 9.05 8.47 12.86
N GLU A 256 9.90 9.43 12.47
CA GLU A 256 11.23 9.63 13.05
C GLU A 256 11.15 9.92 14.56
N ARG A 257 10.22 10.78 14.96
CA ARG A 257 9.99 11.09 16.37
C ARG A 257 9.52 9.87 17.17
N TYR A 258 8.62 9.05 16.62
CA TYR A 258 8.21 7.79 17.28
C TYR A 258 9.41 6.87 17.48
N THR A 259 10.27 6.72 16.47
CA THR A 259 11.46 5.89 16.57
C THR A 259 12.37 6.38 17.70
N ALA A 260 12.68 7.67 17.75
CA ALA A 260 13.52 8.25 18.80
C ALA A 260 12.90 8.07 20.20
N LEU A 261 11.60 8.34 20.36
CA LEU A 261 10.91 8.16 21.65
C LEU A 261 10.87 6.71 22.12
N ILE A 262 10.71 5.74 21.20
CA ILE A 262 10.70 4.32 21.53
C ILE A 262 12.12 3.87 21.90
N GLU A 263 13.14 4.27 21.15
CA GLU A 263 14.54 3.94 21.45
C GLU A 263 14.95 4.49 22.83
N GLU A 264 14.62 5.74 23.14
CA GLU A 264 14.84 6.34 24.45
C GLU A 264 14.07 5.60 25.56
N ALA A 265 12.78 5.31 25.30
CA ALA A 265 11.94 4.64 26.31
C ALA A 265 12.43 3.24 26.67
N PHE A 266 13.05 2.52 25.74
CA PHE A 266 13.54 1.15 25.95
C PHE A 266 15.06 1.08 26.10
N ASP A 267 15.75 2.22 26.23
CA ASP A 267 17.19 2.24 26.55
C ASP A 267 17.45 1.51 27.88
N GLY A 268 18.50 0.68 27.92
CA GLY A 268 18.84 -0.15 29.07
C GLY A 268 17.94 -1.36 29.32
N VAL A 269 16.89 -1.60 28.51
CA VAL A 269 16.05 -2.81 28.61
C VAL A 269 16.75 -3.98 27.93
N SER A 270 17.37 -4.86 28.73
CA SER A 270 18.20 -5.97 28.22
C SER A 270 17.42 -7.27 27.94
N GLU A 271 16.24 -7.45 28.54
CA GLU A 271 15.47 -8.67 28.39
C GLU A 271 14.83 -8.79 26.99
N VAL A 272 15.14 -9.86 26.27
CA VAL A 272 14.64 -10.11 24.91
C VAL A 272 13.11 -10.09 24.81
N ARG A 273 12.42 -10.59 25.85
CA ARG A 273 10.95 -10.57 25.93
C ARG A 273 10.35 -9.17 26.01
N HIS A 274 11.13 -8.16 26.39
CA HIS A 274 10.70 -6.77 26.49
C HIS A 274 11.20 -5.93 25.33
N ARG A 275 11.80 -6.54 24.32
CA ARG A 275 12.33 -5.84 23.15
C ARG A 275 11.21 -5.34 22.25
N VAL A 276 11.30 -4.08 21.87
CA VAL A 276 10.50 -3.47 20.81
C VAL A 276 11.44 -3.16 19.64
N THR A 277 11.06 -3.57 18.43
CA THR A 277 11.82 -3.27 17.22
C THR A 277 11.04 -2.24 16.42
N THR A 278 11.67 -1.08 16.17
CA THR A 278 11.11 0.01 15.35
C THR A 278 11.24 -0.28 13.85
N PRO A 279 10.44 0.39 12.98
CA PRO A 279 10.57 0.24 11.54
C PRO A 279 11.98 0.60 11.05
N ALA A 280 12.56 -0.23 10.18
CA ALA A 280 13.82 0.06 9.53
C ALA A 280 13.57 0.71 8.16
N ILE A 281 14.04 1.94 7.97
CA ILE A 281 13.99 2.62 6.67
C ILE A 281 15.34 2.48 6.00
N ALA A 282 15.35 1.96 4.76
CA ALA A 282 16.56 1.85 3.95
C ALA A 282 17.08 3.24 3.58
N SER A 283 18.40 3.40 3.51
CA SER A 283 19.07 4.71 3.26
C SER A 283 18.64 5.38 1.95
N ASP A 284 18.25 4.56 0.97
CA ASP A 284 17.83 5.01 -0.36
C ASP A 284 16.31 5.26 -0.46
N CYS A 285 15.57 5.07 0.64
CA CYS A 285 14.13 5.21 0.70
C CYS A 285 13.69 6.35 1.60
N THR A 286 12.55 6.95 1.26
CA THR A 286 11.71 7.66 2.23
C THR A 286 10.53 6.76 2.62
N SER A 287 9.86 7.09 3.74
CA SER A 287 8.63 6.40 4.12
C SER A 287 7.51 7.41 4.37
N VAL A 288 6.33 7.10 3.85
CA VAL A 288 5.10 7.84 4.17
C VAL A 288 4.43 7.32 5.46
N TYR A 289 5.01 6.28 6.06
CA TYR A 289 4.46 5.63 7.26
C TYR A 289 2.94 5.47 7.15
N ALA A 290 2.48 4.79 6.10
CA ALA A 290 1.06 4.45 5.98
C ALA A 290 0.58 3.72 7.25
N GLN A 291 1.47 2.91 7.84
CA GLN A 291 1.40 2.37 9.18
C GLN A 291 2.76 2.57 9.87
N TYR A 292 2.76 3.00 11.12
CA TYR A 292 3.94 2.91 11.98
C TYR A 292 3.87 1.59 12.74
N THR A 293 4.60 0.60 12.26
CA THR A 293 4.51 -0.79 12.73
C THR A 293 5.78 -1.18 13.49
N VAL A 294 5.61 -1.65 14.72
CA VAL A 294 6.69 -2.18 15.56
C VAL A 294 6.54 -3.68 15.77
N GLU A 295 7.64 -4.38 16.09
CA GLU A 295 7.57 -5.76 16.59
C GLU A 295 7.67 -5.79 18.11
N VAL A 296 6.86 -6.66 18.72
CA VAL A 296 6.86 -6.97 20.15
C VAL A 296 6.86 -8.48 20.37
N SER A 297 7.37 -8.96 21.51
CA SER A 297 7.48 -10.40 21.75
C SER A 297 6.13 -11.07 22.02
N ASP A 298 5.25 -10.43 22.79
CA ASP A 298 3.89 -10.90 23.11
C ASP A 298 2.86 -9.88 22.60
N ARG A 299 2.55 -9.96 21.31
CA ARG A 299 1.61 -9.05 20.66
C ARG A 299 0.24 -9.10 21.32
N ALA A 300 -0.28 -10.28 21.61
CA ALA A 300 -1.64 -10.42 22.14
C ALA A 300 -1.81 -9.74 23.51
N LYS A 301 -0.78 -9.83 24.36
CA LYS A 301 -0.73 -9.11 25.64
C LYS A 301 -0.64 -7.61 25.42
N VAL A 302 0.31 -7.16 24.59
CA VAL A 302 0.52 -5.73 24.32
C VAL A 302 -0.74 -5.10 23.73
N GLU A 303 -1.41 -5.76 22.81
CA GLU A 303 -2.68 -5.28 22.20
C GLU A 303 -3.78 -5.10 23.27
N ARG A 304 -3.97 -6.09 24.18
CA ARG A 304 -4.93 -5.97 25.29
C ARG A 304 -4.61 -4.81 26.23
N GLU A 305 -3.33 -4.68 26.60
CA GLU A 305 -2.86 -3.63 27.52
C GLU A 305 -2.96 -2.22 26.92
N MET A 306 -2.60 -2.06 25.65
CA MET A 306 -2.75 -0.80 24.92
C MET A 306 -4.22 -0.39 24.86
N LYS A 307 -5.10 -1.33 24.52
CA LYS A 307 -6.56 -1.11 24.49
C LYS A 307 -7.11 -0.71 25.85
N ALA A 308 -6.68 -1.37 26.95
CA ALA A 308 -7.08 -1.02 28.30
C ALA A 308 -6.66 0.42 28.70
N ARG A 309 -5.58 0.93 28.11
CA ARG A 309 -5.09 2.31 28.29
C ARG A 309 -5.72 3.31 27.31
N GLY A 310 -6.69 2.88 26.51
CA GLY A 310 -7.39 3.73 25.53
C GLY A 310 -6.56 4.08 24.29
N ILE A 311 -5.48 3.36 24.01
CA ILE A 311 -4.67 3.52 22.81
C ILE A 311 -5.13 2.50 21.76
N PRO A 312 -5.69 2.93 20.61
CA PRO A 312 -6.05 2.03 19.53
C PRO A 312 -4.81 1.49 18.82
N THR A 313 -4.82 0.20 18.49
CA THR A 313 -3.78 -0.46 17.71
C THR A 313 -4.42 -1.29 16.60
N ALA A 314 -3.62 -1.69 15.60
CA ALA A 314 -4.05 -2.60 14.54
C ALA A 314 -2.94 -3.59 14.20
N VAL A 315 -3.28 -4.68 13.53
CA VAL A 315 -2.29 -5.68 13.08
C VAL A 315 -2.35 -5.81 11.56
N HIS A 316 -1.24 -5.51 10.90
CA HIS A 316 -1.08 -5.59 9.46
C HIS A 316 0.14 -6.47 9.10
N TYR A 317 0.03 -7.85 8.94
CA TYR A 317 -1.22 -8.62 8.94
C TYR A 317 -1.05 -9.82 9.90
N PRO A 318 -2.13 -10.30 10.54
CA PRO A 318 -2.02 -11.34 11.56
C PRO A 318 -1.78 -12.75 11.01
N VAL A 319 -2.10 -12.97 9.72
CA VAL A 319 -1.95 -14.26 9.04
C VAL A 319 -1.36 -14.00 7.65
N PRO A 320 -0.19 -14.57 7.32
CA PRO A 320 0.38 -14.47 5.98
C PRO A 320 -0.52 -15.14 4.92
N LEU A 321 -0.43 -14.68 3.67
CA LEU A 321 -1.34 -15.14 2.61
C LEU A 321 -1.29 -16.65 2.37
N HIS A 322 -0.12 -17.27 2.40
CA HIS A 322 0.04 -18.72 2.20
C HIS A 322 -0.68 -19.57 3.25
N LEU A 323 -0.97 -19.01 4.43
CA LEU A 323 -1.74 -19.65 5.50
C LEU A 323 -3.23 -19.30 5.47
N GLN A 324 -3.67 -18.46 4.53
CA GLN A 324 -5.08 -18.15 4.34
C GLN A 324 -5.81 -19.34 3.68
N PRO A 325 -7.03 -19.68 4.12
CA PRO A 325 -7.77 -20.82 3.56
C PRO A 325 -7.94 -20.77 2.05
N VAL A 326 -8.06 -19.58 1.46
CA VAL A 326 -8.24 -19.38 0.02
C VAL A 326 -7.02 -19.83 -0.79
N PHE A 327 -5.83 -19.90 -0.19
CA PHE A 327 -4.59 -20.36 -0.81
C PHE A 327 -4.14 -21.75 -0.37
N ALA A 328 -4.99 -22.51 0.33
CA ALA A 328 -4.66 -23.87 0.80
C ALA A 328 -4.29 -24.83 -0.36
N ASN A 329 -4.82 -24.57 -1.56
CA ASN A 329 -4.51 -25.34 -2.78
C ASN A 329 -3.06 -25.19 -3.26
N LEU A 330 -2.31 -24.21 -2.77
CA LEU A 330 -0.88 -24.04 -3.07
C LEU A 330 0.01 -25.00 -2.28
N ASN A 331 -0.56 -25.71 -1.31
CA ASN A 331 0.14 -26.71 -0.47
C ASN A 331 1.38 -26.15 0.25
N GLN A 332 1.32 -24.87 0.65
CA GLN A 332 2.35 -24.17 1.41
C GLN A 332 1.87 -24.05 2.85
N GLY A 333 2.44 -24.86 3.76
CA GLY A 333 2.08 -24.87 5.18
C GLY A 333 2.98 -23.97 6.03
N GLU A 334 2.78 -24.08 7.36
CA GLU A 334 3.67 -23.42 8.36
C GLU A 334 5.13 -23.78 8.12
N GLY A 335 6.02 -22.80 8.28
CA GLY A 335 7.46 -22.91 8.06
C GLY A 335 7.89 -22.66 6.61
N ALA A 336 6.96 -22.48 5.66
CA ALA A 336 7.31 -22.21 4.27
C ALA A 336 7.93 -20.80 4.07
N PHE A 337 7.49 -19.82 4.84
CA PHE A 337 7.97 -18.43 4.78
C PHE A 337 8.26 -17.89 6.18
N PRO A 338 9.38 -18.33 6.82
CA PRO A 338 9.63 -18.09 8.23
C PRO A 338 9.75 -16.60 8.61
N CYS A 339 10.21 -15.73 7.72
CA CYS A 339 10.28 -14.30 8.00
C CYS A 339 8.87 -13.67 8.03
N ALA A 340 8.03 -14.01 7.07
CA ALA A 340 6.63 -13.53 7.01
C ALA A 340 5.80 -14.05 8.20
N GLU A 341 5.99 -15.32 8.59
CA GLU A 341 5.30 -15.94 9.72
C GLU A 341 5.73 -15.32 11.06
N ALA A 342 7.04 -15.09 11.23
CA ALA A 342 7.56 -14.41 12.41
C ALA A 342 7.06 -12.97 12.52
N ALA A 343 7.01 -12.22 11.41
CA ALA A 343 6.46 -10.89 11.37
C ALA A 343 4.96 -10.90 11.75
N ALA A 344 4.16 -11.77 11.12
CA ALA A 344 2.73 -11.91 11.39
C ALA A 344 2.40 -12.20 12.85
N ALA A 345 3.27 -12.94 13.55
CA ALA A 345 3.10 -13.22 14.96
C ALA A 345 3.40 -12.03 15.89
N ARG A 346 4.21 -11.04 15.44
CA ARG A 346 4.85 -10.06 16.32
C ARG A 346 4.50 -8.60 16.03
N VAL A 347 4.10 -8.26 14.79
CA VAL A 347 3.86 -6.88 14.41
C VAL A 347 2.60 -6.31 15.05
N ILE A 348 2.69 -5.02 15.45
CA ILE A 348 1.57 -4.19 15.90
C ILE A 348 1.77 -2.77 15.39
N SER A 349 0.72 -2.19 14.81
CA SER A 349 0.74 -0.82 14.30
C SER A 349 0.19 0.14 15.33
N LEU A 350 0.92 1.23 15.55
CA LEU A 350 0.56 2.32 16.44
C LEU A 350 -0.25 3.40 15.68
N PRO A 351 -1.02 4.26 16.38
CA PRO A 351 -1.71 5.37 15.75
C PRO A 351 -0.76 6.21 14.90
N MET A 352 -1.11 6.47 13.63
CA MET A 352 -0.26 7.21 12.70
C MET A 352 -1.09 8.01 11.71
N HIS A 353 -1.08 9.33 11.85
CA HIS A 353 -1.69 10.28 10.92
C HIS A 353 -1.03 11.67 11.07
N PRO A 354 -1.12 12.58 10.06
CA PRO A 354 -0.41 13.87 10.06
C PRO A 354 -0.76 14.81 11.22
N TYR A 355 -1.88 14.56 11.90
CA TYR A 355 -2.46 15.43 12.94
C TYR A 355 -2.19 14.95 14.37
N LEU A 356 -1.31 13.96 14.57
CA LEU A 356 -0.87 13.55 15.90
C LEU A 356 -0.06 14.65 16.56
N THR A 357 -0.45 15.00 17.79
CA THR A 357 0.34 15.93 18.60
C THR A 357 1.51 15.22 19.28
N GLU A 358 2.50 16.01 19.73
CA GLU A 358 3.64 15.50 20.47
C GLU A 358 3.23 14.79 21.77
N ASP A 359 2.25 15.36 22.49
CA ASP A 359 1.71 14.76 23.71
C ASP A 359 1.01 13.42 23.43
N GLN A 360 0.29 13.33 22.32
CA GLN A 360 -0.34 12.08 21.90
C GLN A 360 0.70 11.01 21.59
N GLN A 361 1.77 11.34 20.88
CA GLN A 361 2.86 10.39 20.61
C GLN A 361 3.55 9.95 21.93
N ALA A 362 3.85 10.88 22.82
CA ALA A 362 4.44 10.56 24.12
C ALA A 362 3.52 9.62 24.94
N ALA A 363 2.21 9.87 24.94
CA ALA A 363 1.24 9.00 25.61
C ALA A 363 1.19 7.59 25.01
N VAL A 364 1.27 7.46 23.65
CA VAL A 364 1.33 6.16 22.97
C VAL A 364 2.58 5.40 23.37
N VAL A 365 3.76 6.04 23.34
CA VAL A 365 5.04 5.38 23.69
C VAL A 365 5.07 4.99 25.17
N LYS A 366 4.57 5.84 26.07
CA LYS A 366 4.42 5.50 27.49
C LYS A 366 3.53 4.26 27.67
N ALA A 367 2.36 4.25 27.02
CA ALA A 367 1.45 3.11 27.09
C ALA A 367 2.09 1.83 26.52
N LEU A 368 2.83 1.92 25.40
CA LEU A 368 3.56 0.82 24.82
C LEU A 368 4.60 0.25 25.81
N LYS A 369 5.41 1.12 26.44
CA LYS A 369 6.41 0.72 27.44
C LYS A 369 5.76 -0.02 28.60
N GLU A 370 4.72 0.57 29.18
CA GLU A 370 3.99 -0.04 30.30
C GLU A 370 3.36 -1.38 29.89
N SER A 371 2.83 -1.51 28.67
CA SER A 371 2.22 -2.74 28.18
C SER A 371 3.24 -3.87 27.96
N VAL A 372 4.42 -3.52 27.45
CA VAL A 372 5.52 -4.49 27.23
C VAL A 372 6.12 -4.96 28.55
N LEU A 373 6.34 -4.03 29.51
CA LEU A 373 6.98 -4.30 30.79
C LEU A 373 6.03 -4.84 31.86
N ALA A 374 4.71 -4.77 31.68
CA ALA A 374 3.74 -5.31 32.61
C ALA A 374 4.07 -6.79 32.93
N ASN A 375 4.11 -7.12 34.20
CA ASN A 375 4.22 -8.53 34.64
C ASN A 375 2.90 -9.23 34.26
N GLY A 376 2.99 -10.35 33.54
CA GLY A 376 1.85 -11.20 33.20
C GLY A 376 1.33 -11.95 34.39
#